data_e6af9c2d4b7d65db5ce9cef47652982f
#
_entry.id   e6af9c2d4b7d65db5ce9cef47652982f
#
_cell.length_a   1.000
_cell.length_b   1.000
_cell.length_c   1.000
_cell.angle_alpha   90.00
_cell.angle_beta   90.00
_cell.angle_gamma   90.00
#
_symmetry.space_group_name_H-M   'P 1'
#
loop_
_entity.id
_entity.type
_entity.pdbx_description
1 polymer ?
#
loop_
_entity_poly.entity_id
_entity_poly.type
_entity_poly.pdbx_seq_one_letter_code
_entity_poly.pdbx_strand_id
1 'polypeptide(L)'
;IIKEIGLQETGYWEAMNRISDYYLMFVNSLIALYLVPKLAKIDTKKDFRKEVINFYKNLMPYFAGLLILLYFTRKIVLTLVFSEEFLPASDLFLWQILGDFIRILAMVIAYQFLAKKIFTHFIILEIFLFVTLYFSSVYLVDVFGLEGPVMSHFFAHLLHFGIVILIFSSSLFGIISEDSV
;
A
#
# COMPACT_ATOMS: atom_id res chain seq x y z
N ILE A 1 -12.22 9.18 13.97
CA ILE A 1 -10.87 9.49 14.43
C ILE A 1 -10.89 10.78 15.26
N ILE A 2 -11.23 11.98 14.72
CA ILE A 2 -11.19 13.26 15.46
C ILE A 2 -11.97 13.21 16.77
N LYS A 3 -13.12 12.56 16.80
CA LYS A 3 -13.95 12.44 18.02
C LYS A 3 -13.32 11.54 19.10
N GLU A 4 -12.49 10.59 18.67
CA GLU A 4 -11.91 9.58 19.56
C GLU A 4 -10.54 10.02 20.12
N ILE A 5 -9.67 10.57 19.28
CA ILE A 5 -8.30 10.92 19.68
C ILE A 5 -8.04 12.42 19.79
N GLY A 6 -8.98 13.27 19.36
CA GLY A 6 -8.83 14.71 19.41
C GLY A 6 -8.19 15.32 18.17
N LEU A 7 -8.21 16.67 18.12
CA LEU A 7 -7.81 17.43 16.94
C LEU A 7 -6.28 17.38 16.71
N GLN A 8 -5.50 17.49 17.79
CA GLN A 8 -4.04 17.53 17.72
C GLN A 8 -3.46 16.19 17.22
N GLU A 9 -3.90 15.09 17.80
CA GLU A 9 -3.45 13.74 17.42
C GLU A 9 -3.91 13.36 16.01
N THR A 10 -5.10 13.80 15.60
CA THR A 10 -5.54 13.69 14.21
C THR A 10 -4.62 14.45 13.27
N GLY A 11 -4.10 15.62 13.68
CA GLY A 11 -3.11 16.39 12.93
C GLY A 11 -1.80 15.61 12.72
N TYR A 12 -1.33 14.85 13.72
CA TYR A 12 -0.14 14.01 13.59
C TYR A 12 -0.35 12.87 12.59
N TRP A 13 -1.50 12.20 12.66
CA TRP A 13 -1.88 11.16 11.70
C TRP A 13 -2.00 11.72 10.28
N GLU A 14 -2.62 12.87 10.10
CA GLU A 14 -2.74 13.54 8.80
C GLU A 14 -1.37 13.94 8.22
N ALA A 15 -0.46 14.44 9.05
CA ALA A 15 0.90 14.77 8.63
C ALA A 15 1.64 13.53 8.12
N MET A 16 1.48 12.38 8.80
CA MET A 16 2.05 11.10 8.36
C MET A 16 1.47 10.66 7.02
N ASN A 17 0.15 10.74 6.83
CA ASN A 17 -0.50 10.40 5.57
C ASN A 17 0.00 11.27 4.42
N ARG A 18 0.18 12.58 4.63
CA ARG A 18 0.70 13.49 3.60
C ARG A 18 2.12 13.12 3.16
N ILE A 19 3.00 12.74 4.10
CA ILE A 19 4.34 12.26 3.77
C ILE A 19 4.22 10.98 2.92
N SER A 20 3.35 10.05 3.32
CA SER A 20 3.08 8.82 2.60
C SER A 20 2.59 9.09 1.16
N ASP A 21 1.63 9.98 1.00
CA ASP A 21 1.06 10.33 -0.29
C ASP A 21 2.12 10.87 -1.27
N TYR A 22 3.10 11.64 -0.82
CA TYR A 22 4.14 12.18 -1.69
C TYR A 22 5.00 11.10 -2.32
N TYR A 23 5.52 10.14 -1.55
CA TYR A 23 6.33 9.08 -2.15
C TYR A 23 5.48 8.03 -2.90
N LEU A 24 4.26 7.78 -2.45
CA LEU A 24 3.34 6.88 -3.15
C LEU A 24 2.88 7.47 -4.49
N MET A 25 2.70 8.78 -4.61
CA MET A 25 2.39 9.44 -5.89
C MET A 25 3.43 9.12 -6.96
N PHE A 26 4.73 9.12 -6.60
CA PHE A 26 5.80 8.74 -7.52
C PHE A 26 5.69 7.26 -7.94
N VAL A 27 5.51 6.35 -6.99
CA VAL A 27 5.37 4.91 -7.26
C VAL A 27 4.13 4.63 -8.11
N ASN A 28 3.00 5.25 -7.77
CA ASN A 28 1.76 5.13 -8.52
C ASN A 28 1.92 5.61 -9.97
N SER A 29 2.68 6.68 -10.19
CA SER A 29 2.97 7.17 -11.53
C SER A 29 3.80 6.16 -12.34
N LEU A 30 4.80 5.53 -11.74
CA LEU A 30 5.58 4.46 -12.38
C LEU A 30 4.69 3.25 -12.74
N ILE A 31 3.82 2.84 -11.83
CA ILE A 31 2.88 1.75 -12.08
C ILE A 31 1.94 2.10 -13.23
N ALA A 32 1.33 3.28 -13.22
CA ALA A 32 0.36 3.71 -14.23
C ALA A 32 1.00 3.88 -15.62
N LEU A 33 2.19 4.47 -15.69
CA LEU A 33 2.84 4.79 -16.97
C LEU A 33 3.63 3.63 -17.57
N TYR A 34 4.17 2.75 -16.74
CA TYR A 34 5.03 1.65 -17.19
C TYR A 34 4.37 0.29 -17.04
N LEU A 35 3.91 -0.06 -15.84
CA LEU A 35 3.43 -1.42 -15.55
C LEU A 35 2.08 -1.71 -16.22
N VAL A 36 1.09 -0.83 -16.07
CA VAL A 36 -0.27 -1.07 -16.62
C VAL A 36 -0.27 -1.25 -18.13
N PRO A 37 0.40 -0.42 -18.96
CA PRO A 37 0.46 -0.65 -20.41
C PRO A 37 1.17 -1.96 -20.77
N LYS A 38 2.12 -2.40 -19.96
CA LYS A 38 2.85 -3.64 -20.19
C LYS A 38 1.99 -4.85 -19.86
N LEU A 39 1.30 -4.81 -18.72
CA LEU A 39 0.33 -5.84 -18.31
C LEU A 39 -0.83 -5.98 -19.33
N ALA A 40 -1.26 -4.88 -19.95
CA ALA A 40 -2.33 -4.89 -20.94
C ALA A 40 -1.99 -5.73 -22.19
N LYS A 41 -0.69 -5.85 -22.51
CA LYS A 41 -0.19 -6.61 -23.67
C LYS A 41 0.12 -8.08 -23.36
N ILE A 42 0.02 -8.49 -22.12
CA ILE A 42 0.36 -9.84 -21.66
C ILE A 42 -0.89 -10.72 -21.74
N ASP A 43 -0.80 -11.87 -22.43
CA ASP A 43 -1.90 -12.80 -22.60
C ASP A 43 -1.67 -14.13 -21.87
N THR A 44 -0.45 -14.41 -21.37
CA THR A 44 -0.12 -15.65 -20.70
C THR A 44 0.17 -15.45 -19.21
N LYS A 45 -0.21 -16.43 -18.38
CA LYS A 45 0.12 -16.46 -16.94
C LYS A 45 1.63 -16.40 -16.69
N LYS A 46 2.42 -17.06 -17.56
CA LYS A 46 3.88 -17.09 -17.48
C LYS A 46 4.50 -15.70 -17.65
N ASP A 47 4.03 -14.96 -18.65
CA ASP A 47 4.53 -13.61 -18.92
C ASP A 47 4.07 -12.62 -17.84
N PHE A 48 2.84 -12.76 -17.33
CA PHE A 48 2.36 -11.99 -16.18
C PHE A 48 3.27 -12.20 -14.95
N ARG A 49 3.51 -13.45 -14.56
CA ARG A 49 4.42 -13.77 -13.45
C ARG A 49 5.82 -13.19 -13.67
N LYS A 50 6.37 -13.34 -14.87
CA LYS A 50 7.68 -12.80 -15.23
C LYS A 50 7.73 -11.28 -15.05
N GLU A 51 6.68 -10.57 -15.50
CA GLU A 51 6.63 -9.13 -15.41
C GLU A 51 6.45 -8.63 -13.98
N VAL A 52 5.59 -9.25 -13.18
CA VAL A 52 5.44 -8.95 -11.75
C VAL A 52 6.76 -9.15 -11.01
N ILE A 53 7.45 -10.26 -11.23
CA ILE A 53 8.76 -10.53 -10.62
C ILE A 53 9.81 -9.51 -11.06
N ASN A 54 9.85 -9.17 -12.36
CA ASN A 54 10.78 -8.17 -12.87
C ASN A 54 10.52 -6.78 -12.24
N PHE A 55 9.25 -6.40 -12.13
CA PHE A 55 8.89 -5.13 -11.49
C PHE A 55 9.30 -5.12 -10.01
N TYR A 56 9.05 -6.20 -9.29
CA TYR A 56 9.48 -6.33 -7.90
C TYR A 56 11.00 -6.26 -7.76
N LYS A 57 11.75 -6.99 -8.56
CA LYS A 57 13.21 -6.99 -8.49
C LYS A 57 13.82 -5.62 -8.78
N ASN A 58 13.22 -4.86 -9.70
CA ASN A 58 13.75 -3.58 -10.13
C ASN A 58 13.26 -2.39 -9.29
N LEU A 59 12.05 -2.43 -8.75
CA LEU A 59 11.47 -1.30 -8.00
C LEU A 59 11.57 -1.49 -6.48
N MET A 60 11.21 -2.67 -5.98
CA MET A 60 11.04 -2.85 -4.53
C MET A 60 12.30 -2.64 -3.70
N PRO A 61 13.53 -3.00 -4.15
CA PRO A 61 14.73 -2.70 -3.39
C PRO A 61 14.97 -1.20 -3.20
N TYR A 62 14.72 -0.40 -4.24
CA TYR A 62 14.86 1.07 -4.16
C TYR A 62 13.78 1.69 -3.28
N PHE A 63 12.54 1.20 -3.42
CA PHE A 63 11.43 1.65 -2.59
C PHE A 63 11.65 1.28 -1.11
N ALA A 64 12.09 0.05 -0.82
CA ALA A 64 12.46 -0.37 0.53
C ALA A 64 13.61 0.49 1.10
N GLY A 65 14.65 0.77 0.29
CA GLY A 65 15.73 1.66 0.67
C GLY A 65 15.26 3.07 1.01
N LEU A 66 14.33 3.62 0.21
CA LEU A 66 13.69 4.91 0.50
C LEU A 66 12.92 4.88 1.82
N LEU A 67 12.10 3.87 2.06
CA LEU A 67 11.32 3.73 3.30
C LEU A 67 12.22 3.58 4.53
N ILE A 68 13.31 2.81 4.42
CA ILE A 68 14.32 2.66 5.47
C ILE A 68 14.98 4.02 5.76
N LEU A 69 15.38 4.74 4.71
CA LEU A 69 15.95 6.09 4.86
C LEU A 69 14.97 7.03 5.56
N LEU A 70 13.71 7.06 5.12
CA LEU A 70 12.65 7.86 5.74
C LEU A 70 12.44 7.48 7.21
N TYR A 71 12.47 6.20 7.54
CA TYR A 71 12.36 5.76 8.94
C TYR A 71 13.46 6.32 9.83
N PHE A 72 14.72 6.27 9.39
CA PHE A 72 15.85 6.80 10.17
C PHE A 72 15.88 8.33 10.19
N THR A 73 15.41 8.98 9.15
CA THR A 73 15.39 10.46 9.05
C THR A 73 14.05 11.07 9.46
N ARG A 74 13.08 10.29 9.91
CA ARG A 74 11.70 10.71 10.17
C ARG A 74 11.55 11.98 11.02
N LYS A 75 12.36 12.10 12.07
CA LYS A 75 12.33 13.31 12.94
C LYS A 75 12.78 14.55 12.18
N ILE A 76 13.84 14.44 11.37
CA ILE A 76 14.35 15.53 10.54
C ILE A 76 13.28 15.92 9.49
N VAL A 77 12.66 14.94 8.85
CA VAL A 77 11.60 15.17 7.85
C VAL A 77 10.41 15.89 8.50
N LEU A 78 9.95 15.46 9.67
CA LEU A 78 8.84 16.11 10.38
C LEU A 78 9.18 17.57 10.76
N THR A 79 10.35 17.82 11.29
CA THR A 79 10.76 19.19 11.67
C THR A 79 10.91 20.10 10.46
N LEU A 80 11.43 19.60 9.33
CA LEU A 80 11.62 20.39 8.11
C LEU A 80 10.32 20.67 7.36
N VAL A 81 9.42 19.68 7.29
CA VAL A 81 8.17 19.78 6.49
C VAL A 81 7.03 20.42 7.27
N PHE A 82 6.99 20.20 8.57
CA PHE A 82 5.95 20.75 9.47
C PHE A 82 6.56 21.67 10.53
N SER A 83 6.84 21.15 11.72
CA SER A 83 7.50 21.86 12.83
C SER A 83 7.90 20.84 13.91
N GLU A 84 8.63 21.30 14.94
CA GLU A 84 8.98 20.45 16.09
C GLU A 84 7.75 19.91 16.85
N GLU A 85 6.62 20.60 16.80
CA GLU A 85 5.36 20.17 17.42
C GLU A 85 4.84 18.84 16.84
N PHE A 86 5.27 18.48 15.61
CA PHE A 86 4.88 17.23 14.95
C PHE A 86 5.81 16.04 15.26
N LEU A 87 6.83 16.21 16.10
CA LEU A 87 7.74 15.11 16.48
C LEU A 87 7.01 13.88 17.05
N PRO A 88 5.88 13.98 17.79
CA PRO A 88 5.13 12.79 18.22
C PRO A 88 4.63 11.92 17.07
N ALA A 89 4.39 12.48 15.88
CA ALA A 89 4.06 11.70 14.69
C ALA A 89 5.18 10.73 14.25
N SER A 90 6.41 10.89 14.78
CA SER A 90 7.53 9.99 14.47
C SER A 90 7.27 8.54 14.87
N ASP A 91 6.42 8.29 15.84
CA ASP A 91 6.11 6.95 16.33
C ASP A 91 5.16 6.19 15.39
N LEU A 92 4.42 6.93 14.55
CA LEU A 92 3.51 6.39 13.55
C LEU A 92 4.24 5.80 12.32
N PHE A 93 5.49 6.23 12.07
CA PHE A 93 6.22 5.89 10.85
C PHE A 93 6.37 4.38 10.60
N LEU A 94 6.64 3.59 11.65
CA LEU A 94 6.88 2.16 11.47
C LEU A 94 5.69 1.46 10.83
N TRP A 95 4.51 1.62 11.42
CA TRP A 95 3.28 0.99 10.93
C TRP A 95 2.88 1.51 9.55
N GLN A 96 3.00 2.82 9.35
CA GLN A 96 2.65 3.45 8.08
C GLN A 96 3.51 2.92 6.92
N ILE A 97 4.85 2.97 7.05
CA ILE A 97 5.75 2.55 5.97
C ILE A 97 5.68 1.04 5.69
N LEU A 98 5.45 0.21 6.73
CA LEU A 98 5.20 -1.22 6.53
C LEU A 98 3.89 -1.46 5.76
N GLY A 99 2.83 -0.73 6.10
CA GLY A 99 1.56 -0.76 5.38
C GLY A 99 1.72 -0.33 3.92
N ASP A 100 2.43 0.76 3.66
CA ASP A 100 2.67 1.27 2.31
C ASP A 100 3.53 0.32 1.47
N PHE A 101 4.51 -0.33 2.08
CA PHE A 101 5.30 -1.34 1.39
C PHE A 101 4.43 -2.51 0.90
N ILE A 102 3.57 -3.02 1.78
CA ILE A 102 2.63 -4.11 1.44
C ILE A 102 1.58 -3.64 0.43
N ARG A 103 1.09 -2.40 0.56
CA ARG A 103 0.18 -1.78 -0.40
C ARG A 103 0.74 -1.83 -1.80
N ILE A 104 2.00 -1.43 -2.02
CA ILE A 104 2.62 -1.47 -3.35
C ILE A 104 2.77 -2.91 -3.85
N LEU A 105 3.12 -3.88 -3.00
CA LEU A 105 3.15 -5.28 -3.39
C LEU A 105 1.78 -5.75 -3.91
N ALA A 106 0.70 -5.42 -3.22
CA ALA A 106 -0.65 -5.77 -3.64
C ALA A 106 -1.04 -5.09 -4.96
N MET A 107 -0.77 -3.78 -5.10
CA MET A 107 -1.14 -2.99 -6.27
C MET A 107 -0.49 -3.50 -7.56
N VAL A 108 0.77 -3.89 -7.52
CA VAL A 108 1.49 -4.42 -8.69
C VAL A 108 0.77 -5.63 -9.28
N ILE A 109 0.18 -6.50 -8.46
CA ILE A 109 -0.59 -7.66 -8.91
C ILE A 109 -2.01 -7.26 -9.30
N ALA A 110 -2.70 -6.51 -8.43
CA ALA A 110 -4.11 -6.15 -8.59
C ALA A 110 -4.37 -5.30 -9.85
N TYR A 111 -3.40 -4.52 -10.29
CA TYR A 111 -3.52 -3.71 -11.50
C TYR A 111 -3.62 -4.52 -12.80
N GLN A 112 -3.42 -5.84 -12.75
CA GLN A 112 -3.80 -6.74 -13.84
C GLN A 112 -5.30 -6.61 -14.18
N PHE A 113 -6.16 -6.44 -13.18
CA PHE A 113 -7.58 -6.21 -13.42
C PHE A 113 -7.85 -4.92 -14.20
N LEU A 114 -7.13 -3.83 -13.89
CA LEU A 114 -7.24 -2.57 -14.63
C LEU A 114 -6.68 -2.72 -16.06
N ALA A 115 -5.53 -3.37 -16.19
CA ALA A 115 -4.88 -3.60 -17.48
C ALA A 115 -5.76 -4.43 -18.43
N LYS A 116 -6.50 -5.41 -17.90
CA LYS A 116 -7.44 -6.26 -18.65
C LYS A 116 -8.88 -5.70 -18.69
N LYS A 117 -9.12 -4.48 -18.19
CA LYS A 117 -10.43 -3.82 -18.14
C LYS A 117 -11.50 -4.58 -17.33
N ILE A 118 -11.08 -5.38 -16.37
CA ILE A 118 -11.95 -6.14 -15.45
C ILE A 118 -12.25 -5.27 -14.23
N PHE A 119 -12.85 -4.11 -14.44
CA PHE A 119 -13.03 -3.08 -13.42
C PHE A 119 -13.88 -3.54 -12.24
N THR A 120 -14.87 -4.39 -12.47
CA THR A 120 -15.75 -4.87 -11.40
C THR A 120 -14.97 -5.58 -10.29
N HIS A 121 -14.04 -6.48 -10.64
CA HIS A 121 -13.23 -7.20 -9.65
C HIS A 121 -12.29 -6.25 -8.90
N PHE A 122 -11.70 -5.30 -9.61
CA PHE A 122 -10.88 -4.27 -8.98
C PHE A 122 -11.67 -3.44 -7.97
N ILE A 123 -12.86 -2.95 -8.37
CA ILE A 123 -13.73 -2.16 -7.49
C ILE A 123 -14.16 -2.96 -6.25
N ILE A 124 -14.51 -4.23 -6.40
CA ILE A 124 -14.88 -5.08 -5.27
C ILE A 124 -13.72 -5.21 -4.28
N LEU A 125 -12.49 -5.41 -4.78
CA LEU A 125 -11.29 -5.48 -3.93
C LEU A 125 -11.04 -4.17 -3.18
N GLU A 126 -11.19 -3.02 -3.85
CA GLU A 126 -11.02 -1.71 -3.22
C GLU A 126 -12.11 -1.43 -2.17
N ILE A 127 -13.37 -1.76 -2.47
CA ILE A 127 -14.47 -1.66 -1.48
C ILE A 127 -14.15 -2.52 -0.25
N PHE A 128 -13.71 -3.76 -0.46
CA PHE A 128 -13.32 -4.64 0.64
C PHE A 128 -12.20 -4.03 1.49
N LEU A 129 -11.17 -3.47 0.86
CA LEU A 129 -10.09 -2.78 1.55
C LEU A 129 -10.60 -1.61 2.38
N PHE A 130 -11.43 -0.72 1.80
CA PHE A 130 -11.99 0.43 2.51
C PHE A 130 -12.88 0.03 3.69
N VAL A 131 -13.71 -0.99 3.53
CA VAL A 131 -14.54 -1.53 4.61
C VAL A 131 -13.66 -2.08 5.74
N THR A 132 -12.63 -2.84 5.39
CA THR A 132 -11.66 -3.37 6.37
C THR A 132 -10.93 -2.24 7.09
N LEU A 133 -10.43 -1.24 6.37
CA LEU A 133 -9.77 -0.06 6.94
C LEU A 133 -10.69 0.68 7.92
N TYR A 134 -11.94 0.89 7.53
CA TYR A 134 -12.90 1.61 8.38
C TYR A 134 -13.15 0.87 9.70
N PHE A 135 -13.55 -0.39 9.64
CA PHE A 135 -13.89 -1.15 10.86
C PHE A 135 -12.68 -1.43 11.74
N SER A 136 -11.53 -1.79 11.14
CA SER A 136 -10.31 -2.00 11.91
C SER A 136 -9.79 -0.70 12.52
N SER A 137 -9.91 0.45 11.83
CA SER A 137 -9.50 1.74 12.35
C SER A 137 -10.35 2.16 13.56
N VAL A 138 -11.69 2.00 13.48
CA VAL A 138 -12.57 2.28 14.62
C VAL A 138 -12.18 1.43 15.83
N TYR A 139 -12.00 0.13 15.63
CA TYR A 139 -11.63 -0.78 16.73
C TYR A 139 -10.24 -0.49 17.30
N LEU A 140 -9.24 -0.30 16.45
CA LEU A 140 -7.85 -0.12 16.90
C LEU A 140 -7.61 1.27 17.52
N VAL A 141 -8.37 2.30 17.12
CA VAL A 141 -8.33 3.61 17.78
C VAL A 141 -8.77 3.51 19.24
N ASP A 142 -9.82 2.75 19.53
CA ASP A 142 -10.29 2.57 20.91
C ASP A 142 -9.24 1.86 21.80
N VAL A 143 -8.41 0.99 21.21
CA VAL A 143 -7.43 0.17 21.96
C VAL A 143 -6.05 0.84 22.02
N PHE A 144 -5.60 1.44 20.91
CA PHE A 144 -4.23 1.94 20.73
C PHE A 144 -4.15 3.46 20.50
N GLY A 145 -5.28 4.18 20.58
CA GLY A 145 -5.32 5.63 20.40
C GLY A 145 -4.72 6.07 19.07
N LEU A 146 -3.73 6.96 19.11
CA LEU A 146 -3.08 7.55 17.94
C LEU A 146 -2.44 6.54 16.99
N GLU A 147 -1.92 5.42 17.48
CA GLU A 147 -1.32 4.38 16.65
C GLU A 147 -2.38 3.53 15.92
N GLY A 148 -3.62 3.48 16.42
CA GLY A 148 -4.69 2.66 15.88
C GLY A 148 -4.90 2.79 14.38
N PRO A 149 -5.01 3.99 13.81
CA PRO A 149 -5.22 4.18 12.37
C PRO A 149 -4.08 3.64 11.50
N VAL A 150 -2.81 3.84 11.90
CA VAL A 150 -1.66 3.35 11.11
C VAL A 150 -1.46 1.84 11.27
N MET A 151 -1.79 1.27 12.42
CA MET A 151 -1.87 -0.18 12.61
C MET A 151 -2.97 -0.78 11.72
N SER A 152 -4.14 -0.13 11.69
CA SER A 152 -5.25 -0.51 10.80
C SER A 152 -4.81 -0.51 9.33
N HIS A 153 -4.09 0.54 8.91
CA HIS A 153 -3.53 0.64 7.57
C HIS A 153 -2.64 -0.57 7.25
N PHE A 154 -1.71 -0.92 8.13
CA PHE A 154 -0.84 -2.08 7.95
C PHE A 154 -1.61 -3.39 7.84
N PHE A 155 -2.49 -3.69 8.80
CA PHE A 155 -3.23 -4.96 8.83
C PHE A 155 -4.24 -5.09 7.69
N ALA A 156 -4.92 -4.01 7.32
CA ALA A 156 -5.85 -4.02 6.20
C ALA A 156 -5.13 -4.26 4.86
N HIS A 157 -3.98 -3.63 4.63
CA HIS A 157 -3.18 -3.89 3.43
C HIS A 157 -2.56 -5.28 3.43
N LEU A 158 -2.18 -5.82 4.59
CA LEU A 158 -1.68 -7.19 4.72
C LEU A 158 -2.78 -8.21 4.33
N LEU A 159 -3.98 -8.03 4.84
CA LEU A 159 -5.13 -8.86 4.49
C LEU A 159 -5.48 -8.73 3.01
N HIS A 160 -5.54 -7.50 2.48
CA HIS A 160 -5.77 -7.23 1.08
C HIS A 160 -4.74 -7.91 0.18
N PHE A 161 -3.45 -7.81 0.51
CA PHE A 161 -2.37 -8.49 -0.21
C PHE A 161 -2.53 -10.00 -0.20
N GLY A 162 -2.90 -10.59 0.94
CA GLY A 162 -3.21 -12.02 1.05
C GLY A 162 -4.33 -12.45 0.10
N ILE A 163 -5.42 -11.68 0.03
CA ILE A 163 -6.54 -11.92 -0.90
C ILE A 163 -6.09 -11.80 -2.36
N VAL A 164 -5.33 -10.78 -2.70
CA VAL A 164 -4.79 -10.59 -4.06
C VAL A 164 -3.91 -11.78 -4.46
N ILE A 165 -3.03 -12.26 -3.56
CA ILE A 165 -2.23 -13.46 -3.82
C ILE A 165 -3.11 -14.68 -4.03
N LEU A 166 -4.16 -14.88 -3.24
CA LEU A 166 -5.08 -16.02 -3.40
C LEU A 166 -5.79 -15.99 -4.75
N ILE A 167 -6.29 -14.83 -5.17
CA ILE A 167 -6.97 -14.66 -6.46
C ILE A 167 -6.02 -14.97 -7.63
N PHE A 168 -4.78 -14.47 -7.57
CA PHE A 168 -3.79 -14.65 -8.63
C PHE A 168 -2.87 -15.85 -8.40
N SER A 169 -3.17 -16.75 -7.46
CA SER A 169 -2.31 -17.87 -7.10
C SER A 169 -1.96 -18.77 -8.28
N SER A 170 -2.94 -19.07 -9.15
CA SER A 170 -2.70 -19.87 -10.37
C SER A 170 -1.75 -19.18 -11.35
N SER A 171 -1.85 -17.86 -11.47
CA SER A 171 -0.99 -17.08 -12.37
C SER A 171 0.41 -16.86 -11.80
N LEU A 172 0.52 -16.71 -10.46
CA LEU A 172 1.79 -16.45 -9.79
C LEU A 172 2.61 -17.71 -9.52
N PHE A 173 1.96 -18.82 -9.18
CA PHE A 173 2.64 -20.04 -8.72
C PHE A 173 2.56 -21.20 -9.73
N GLY A 174 1.79 -21.06 -10.80
CA GLY A 174 1.69 -22.10 -11.84
C GLY A 174 0.94 -23.36 -11.42
N ILE A 175 0.01 -23.24 -10.46
CA ILE A 175 -0.65 -24.39 -9.82
C ILE A 175 -1.75 -25.02 -10.69
N ILE A 176 -2.21 -24.40 -11.76
CA ILE A 176 -3.22 -24.95 -12.68
C ILE A 176 -2.92 -24.48 -14.12
N SER A 177 -2.98 -25.45 -15.08
CA SER A 177 -2.99 -25.38 -16.55
C SER A 177 -2.62 -24.07 -17.30
N GLU A 178 -2.01 -24.27 -18.47
CA GLU A 178 -1.54 -23.27 -19.45
C GLU A 178 -2.64 -22.38 -20.08
N ASP A 179 -3.78 -22.20 -19.44
CA ASP A 179 -4.90 -21.45 -19.99
C ASP A 179 -4.78 -19.93 -19.75
N SER A 180 -5.30 -19.16 -20.70
CA SER A 180 -5.32 -17.71 -20.80
C SER A 180 -5.60 -16.97 -19.48
N VAL A 181 -4.95 -15.83 -19.32
CA VAL A 181 -5.18 -14.85 -18.23
C VAL A 181 -6.45 -14.06 -18.47
#